data_ec2d36979eebb7762a1012d128f6ba2a
#
_entry.id   ec2d36979eebb7762a1012d128f6ba2a
#
_cell.length_a   1.000
_cell.length_b   1.000
_cell.length_c   1.000
_cell.angle_alpha   90.00
_cell.angle_beta   90.00
_cell.angle_gamma   90.00
#
_symmetry.space_group_name_H-M   'P 1'
#
loop_
_entity.id
_entity.type
_entity.pdbx_description
1 polymer ?
#
loop_
_entity_poly.entity_id
_entity_poly.type
_entity_poly.pdbx_seq_one_letter_code
_entity_poly.pdbx_strand_id
1 'polypeptide(L)'
;MPENMKNLNFAITVDDGSRRVPIMNMDGEEIGAFRFHPTDLGIIERFNRLAERFETITEPLEGLSVPESGEMDLTDPALRDALAEAEKRLNDAVNELFGSEDAAAAFFGKMHPFSPVDGDFYCTQVLQKVGAFIGQLFDTETKAMSRKAGKYLKKAGRK
;
A
#
# COMPACT_ATOMS: atom_id res chain seq x y z
N MET A 1 10.54 -15.05 -45.59
CA MET A 1 10.97 -14.46 -44.31
C MET A 1 12.08 -15.30 -43.71
N PRO A 2 13.21 -14.73 -43.40
CA PRO A 2 14.25 -15.45 -42.70
C PRO A 2 13.75 -15.98 -41.36
N GLU A 3 14.18 -17.17 -40.96
CA GLU A 3 13.83 -17.75 -39.66
C GLU A 3 14.15 -16.81 -38.49
N ASN A 4 15.20 -15.98 -38.63
CA ASN A 4 15.61 -15.00 -37.62
C ASN A 4 14.50 -14.00 -37.30
N MET A 5 13.68 -13.63 -38.26
CA MET A 5 12.58 -12.68 -38.05
C MET A 5 11.44 -13.30 -37.23
N LYS A 6 11.25 -14.61 -37.28
CA LYS A 6 10.24 -15.33 -36.48
C LYS A 6 10.64 -15.41 -35.01
N ASN A 7 11.95 -15.39 -34.74
CA ASN A 7 12.51 -15.50 -33.39
C ASN A 7 12.83 -14.15 -32.76
N LEU A 8 12.60 -13.05 -33.47
CA LEU A 8 12.81 -11.72 -32.91
C LEU A 8 11.77 -11.40 -31.87
N ASN A 9 12.22 -10.96 -30.71
CA ASN A 9 11.37 -10.48 -29.66
C ASN A 9 11.06 -9.00 -29.91
N PHE A 10 9.85 -8.72 -30.38
CA PHE A 10 9.41 -7.35 -30.67
C PHE A 10 8.92 -6.65 -29.41
N ALA A 11 9.53 -6.90 -28.27
CA ALA A 11 9.18 -6.28 -27.01
C ALA A 11 10.03 -5.04 -26.76
N ILE A 12 9.43 -4.06 -26.14
CA ILE A 12 10.13 -2.88 -25.64
C ILE A 12 10.28 -3.07 -24.12
N THR A 13 11.51 -3.03 -23.63
CA THR A 13 11.79 -3.22 -22.22
C THR A 13 12.15 -1.89 -21.57
N VAL A 14 11.42 -1.52 -20.53
CA VAL A 14 11.67 -0.32 -19.74
C VAL A 14 11.68 -0.67 -18.27
N ASP A 15 12.41 0.10 -17.46
CA ASP A 15 12.28 0.03 -16.01
C ASP A 15 11.13 0.97 -15.62
N ASP A 16 9.98 0.38 -15.30
CA ASP A 16 8.78 1.12 -14.94
C ASP A 16 8.72 1.49 -13.45
N GLY A 17 9.81 1.23 -12.70
CA GLY A 17 9.83 1.47 -11.26
C GLY A 17 9.17 0.39 -10.43
N SER A 18 8.63 -0.67 -11.07
CA SER A 18 8.01 -1.79 -10.35
C SER A 18 9.04 -2.50 -9.47
N ARG A 19 8.68 -2.73 -8.22
CA ARG A 19 9.54 -3.41 -7.25
C ARG A 19 8.74 -4.41 -6.43
N ARG A 20 9.37 -5.53 -6.08
CA ARG A 20 8.85 -6.45 -5.08
C ARG A 20 9.19 -5.86 -3.71
N VAL A 21 8.17 -5.65 -2.89
CA VAL A 21 8.35 -5.07 -1.56
C VAL A 21 7.94 -6.10 -0.51
N PRO A 22 8.90 -6.60 0.28
CA PRO A 22 8.58 -7.49 1.40
C PRO A 22 8.04 -6.70 2.58
N ILE A 23 7.07 -7.28 3.26
CA ILE A 23 6.54 -6.76 4.51
C ILE A 23 7.18 -7.56 5.64
N MET A 24 7.84 -6.87 6.56
CA MET A 24 8.58 -7.50 7.64
C MET A 24 7.90 -7.24 8.99
N ASN A 25 7.91 -8.23 9.87
CA ASN A 25 7.48 -8.04 11.26
C ASN A 25 8.65 -7.49 12.10
N MET A 26 8.40 -7.26 13.39
CA MET A 26 9.40 -6.71 14.30
C MET A 26 10.57 -7.65 14.55
N ASP A 27 10.40 -8.94 14.29
CA ASP A 27 11.46 -9.95 14.44
C ASP A 27 12.30 -10.13 13.17
N GLY A 28 12.00 -9.33 12.12
CA GLY A 28 12.70 -9.41 10.86
C GLY A 28 12.25 -10.54 9.94
N GLU A 29 11.10 -11.15 10.23
CA GLU A 29 10.52 -12.19 9.39
C GLU A 29 9.62 -11.59 8.31
N GLU A 30 9.69 -12.13 7.10
CA GLU A 30 8.81 -11.70 6.00
C GLU A 30 7.42 -12.28 6.23
N ILE A 31 6.42 -11.41 6.40
CA ILE A 31 5.03 -11.82 6.61
C ILE A 31 4.20 -11.77 5.32
N GLY A 32 4.71 -11.12 4.29
CA GLY A 32 4.09 -11.02 2.98
C GLY A 32 4.95 -10.22 2.04
N ALA A 33 4.60 -10.22 0.77
CA ALA A 33 5.28 -9.41 -0.24
C ALA A 33 4.34 -9.20 -1.42
N PHE A 34 4.54 -8.09 -2.12
CA PHE A 34 3.81 -7.83 -3.37
C PHE A 34 4.62 -6.87 -4.23
N ARG A 35 4.25 -6.77 -5.50
CA ARG A 35 4.89 -5.85 -6.44
C ARG A 35 3.97 -4.66 -6.67
N PHE A 36 4.56 -3.47 -6.71
CA PHE A 36 3.85 -2.25 -7.09
C PHE A 36 4.84 -1.22 -7.59
N HIS A 37 4.37 -0.03 -7.94
CA HIS A 37 5.18 1.07 -8.44
C HIS A 37 5.31 2.14 -7.34
N PRO A 38 6.31 2.04 -6.44
CA PRO A 38 6.37 2.92 -5.26
C PRO A 38 6.54 4.40 -5.56
N THR A 39 7.08 4.74 -6.73
CA THR A 39 7.31 6.13 -7.15
C THR A 39 6.31 6.61 -8.21
N ASP A 40 5.21 5.88 -8.41
CA ASP A 40 4.11 6.36 -9.25
C ASP A 40 3.43 7.54 -8.55
N LEU A 41 3.42 8.70 -9.22
CA LEU A 41 2.78 9.90 -8.66
C LEU A 41 1.28 9.71 -8.39
N GLY A 42 0.64 8.83 -9.14
CA GLY A 42 -0.77 8.49 -8.93
C GLY A 42 -1.06 7.90 -7.56
N ILE A 43 -0.04 7.34 -6.88
CA ILE A 43 -0.20 6.76 -5.55
C ILE A 43 -0.57 7.84 -4.52
N ILE A 44 -0.13 9.08 -4.72
CA ILE A 44 -0.43 10.19 -3.81
C ILE A 44 -1.93 10.48 -3.82
N GLU A 45 -2.53 10.54 -5.00
CA GLU A 45 -3.97 10.75 -5.13
C GLU A 45 -4.77 9.59 -4.52
N ARG A 46 -4.34 8.37 -4.82
CA ARG A 46 -5.00 7.18 -4.28
C ARG A 46 -4.89 7.08 -2.76
N PHE A 47 -3.75 7.49 -2.20
CA PHE A 47 -3.57 7.54 -0.75
C PHE A 47 -4.51 8.56 -0.09
N ASN A 48 -4.63 9.75 -0.68
CA ASN A 48 -5.55 10.77 -0.20
C ASN A 48 -7.00 10.30 -0.31
N ARG A 49 -7.34 9.60 -1.38
CA ARG A 49 -8.68 9.05 -1.57
C ARG A 49 -9.02 8.01 -0.50
N LEU A 50 -8.06 7.16 -0.15
CA LEU A 50 -8.25 6.19 0.94
C LEU A 50 -8.47 6.91 2.27
N ALA A 51 -7.68 7.94 2.56
CA ALA A 51 -7.82 8.73 3.78
C ALA A 51 -9.21 9.38 3.88
N GLU A 52 -9.70 9.95 2.78
CA GLU A 52 -11.03 10.55 2.73
C GLU A 52 -12.16 9.53 2.91
N ARG A 53 -11.94 8.31 2.46
CA ARG A 53 -12.93 7.21 2.56
C ARG A 53 -12.84 6.44 3.87
N PHE A 54 -11.89 6.75 4.73
CA PHE A 54 -11.65 5.94 5.92
C PHE A 54 -12.87 5.87 6.83
N GLU A 55 -13.61 6.97 6.98
CA GLU A 55 -14.86 6.99 7.76
C GLU A 55 -15.90 6.03 7.18
N THR A 56 -16.03 6.00 5.86
CA THR A 56 -16.95 5.06 5.18
C THR A 56 -16.50 3.62 5.38
N ILE A 57 -15.18 3.37 5.36
CA ILE A 57 -14.61 2.04 5.58
C ILE A 57 -14.93 1.54 6.99
N THR A 58 -14.83 2.42 7.99
CA THR A 58 -15.05 2.07 9.40
C THR A 58 -16.53 2.13 9.83
N GLU A 59 -17.40 2.66 8.98
CA GLU A 59 -18.84 2.79 9.27
C GLU A 59 -19.48 1.51 9.83
N PRO A 60 -19.22 0.31 9.29
CA PRO A 60 -19.78 -0.90 9.87
C PRO A 60 -19.40 -1.14 11.32
N LEU A 61 -18.30 -0.58 11.78
CA LEU A 61 -17.81 -0.76 13.16
C LEU A 61 -18.42 0.23 14.15
N GLU A 62 -19.04 1.31 13.68
CA GLU A 62 -19.58 2.39 14.52
C GLU A 62 -20.72 1.92 15.43
N GLY A 63 -21.47 0.93 15.00
CA GLY A 63 -22.57 0.36 15.81
C GLY A 63 -22.13 -0.65 16.85
N LEU A 64 -20.83 -0.96 16.92
CA LEU A 64 -20.28 -1.93 17.84
C LEU A 64 -19.91 -1.25 19.14
N SER A 65 -20.66 -1.53 20.20
CA SER A 65 -20.34 -1.04 21.54
C SER A 65 -19.89 -2.19 22.42
N VAL A 66 -18.85 -1.94 23.24
CA VAL A 66 -18.49 -2.87 24.30
C VAL A 66 -19.55 -2.71 25.40
N PRO A 67 -20.23 -3.79 25.85
CA PRO A 67 -21.20 -3.70 26.95
C PRO A 67 -20.53 -3.12 28.21
N GLU A 68 -21.36 -2.52 29.09
CA GLU A 68 -20.87 -1.99 30.37
C GLU A 68 -20.14 -3.05 31.20
N SER A 69 -20.52 -4.32 31.06
CA SER A 69 -19.84 -5.44 31.70
C SER A 69 -18.42 -5.68 31.20
N GLY A 70 -18.03 -5.06 30.07
CA GLY A 70 -16.74 -5.28 29.43
C GLY A 70 -16.64 -6.60 28.67
N GLU A 71 -17.70 -7.38 28.64
CA GLU A 71 -17.72 -8.66 27.94
C GLU A 71 -18.34 -8.48 26.56
N MET A 72 -17.58 -8.85 25.51
CA MET A 72 -18.09 -8.89 24.13
C MET A 72 -18.62 -10.29 23.86
N ASP A 73 -19.80 -10.36 23.22
CA ASP A 73 -20.30 -11.62 22.68
C ASP A 73 -19.62 -11.91 21.35
N LEU A 74 -18.58 -12.74 21.40
CA LEU A 74 -17.78 -13.11 20.24
C LEU A 74 -18.55 -13.98 19.24
N THR A 75 -19.73 -14.46 19.61
CA THR A 75 -20.59 -15.27 18.75
C THR A 75 -21.71 -14.45 18.09
N ASP A 76 -21.79 -13.15 18.38
CA ASP A 76 -22.81 -12.27 17.82
C ASP A 76 -22.64 -12.17 16.29
N PRO A 77 -23.66 -12.59 15.50
CA PRO A 77 -23.59 -12.47 14.05
C PRO A 77 -23.41 -11.03 13.56
N ALA A 78 -23.96 -10.04 14.26
CA ALA A 78 -23.81 -8.63 13.88
C ALA A 78 -22.36 -8.17 14.00
N LEU A 79 -21.67 -8.61 15.04
CA LEU A 79 -20.23 -8.34 15.22
C LEU A 79 -19.43 -8.96 14.08
N ARG A 80 -19.68 -10.22 13.78
CA ARG A 80 -18.98 -10.94 12.71
C ARG A 80 -19.21 -10.27 11.36
N ASP A 81 -20.44 -9.92 11.04
CA ASP A 81 -20.79 -9.30 9.76
C ASP A 81 -20.16 -7.91 9.62
N ALA A 82 -20.16 -7.13 10.69
CA ALA A 82 -19.55 -5.81 10.72
C ALA A 82 -18.04 -5.88 10.49
N LEU A 83 -17.36 -6.83 11.15
CA LEU A 83 -15.92 -7.04 10.98
C LEU A 83 -15.59 -7.49 9.55
N ALA A 84 -16.38 -8.39 8.98
CA ALA A 84 -16.18 -8.86 7.61
C ALA A 84 -16.37 -7.74 6.59
N GLU A 85 -17.38 -6.89 6.77
CA GLU A 85 -17.66 -5.79 5.87
C GLU A 85 -16.58 -4.72 5.93
N ALA A 86 -16.12 -4.35 7.12
CA ALA A 86 -15.04 -3.38 7.29
C ALA A 86 -13.73 -3.90 6.69
N GLU A 87 -13.42 -5.18 6.91
CA GLU A 87 -12.25 -5.83 6.31
C GLU A 87 -12.30 -5.78 4.79
N LYS A 88 -13.44 -6.12 4.21
CA LYS A 88 -13.62 -6.10 2.75
C LYS A 88 -13.40 -4.70 2.19
N ARG A 89 -14.02 -3.69 2.79
CA ARG A 89 -13.89 -2.30 2.36
C ARG A 89 -12.44 -1.81 2.44
N LEU A 90 -11.74 -2.16 3.51
CA LEU A 90 -10.34 -1.76 3.67
C LEU A 90 -9.45 -2.49 2.68
N ASN A 91 -9.62 -3.81 2.53
CA ASN A 91 -8.82 -4.60 1.60
C ASN A 91 -8.97 -4.09 0.16
N ASP A 92 -10.20 -3.79 -0.26
CA ASP A 92 -10.46 -3.23 -1.60
C ASP A 92 -9.75 -1.88 -1.77
N ALA A 93 -9.81 -1.01 -0.75
CA ALA A 93 -9.17 0.30 -0.78
C ALA A 93 -7.64 0.20 -0.82
N VAL A 94 -7.06 -0.72 -0.06
CA VAL A 94 -5.60 -0.95 -0.04
C VAL A 94 -5.13 -1.51 -1.38
N ASN A 95 -5.86 -2.45 -1.95
CA ASN A 95 -5.53 -2.99 -3.28
C ASN A 95 -5.60 -1.90 -4.35
N GLU A 96 -6.59 -1.01 -4.29
CA GLU A 96 -6.70 0.13 -5.20
C GLU A 96 -5.53 1.09 -5.02
N LEU A 97 -5.15 1.38 -3.77
CA LEU A 97 -4.03 2.26 -3.46
C LEU A 97 -2.75 1.84 -4.17
N PHE A 98 -2.44 0.56 -4.12
CA PHE A 98 -1.20 0.02 -4.69
C PHE A 98 -1.35 -0.45 -6.14
N GLY A 99 -2.56 -0.49 -6.66
CA GLY A 99 -2.82 -1.05 -7.99
C GLY A 99 -2.44 -2.54 -8.06
N SER A 100 -2.65 -3.27 -6.99
CA SER A 100 -2.28 -4.68 -6.86
C SER A 100 -3.38 -5.45 -6.15
N GLU A 101 -3.75 -6.59 -6.69
CA GLU A 101 -4.73 -7.48 -6.05
C GLU A 101 -4.16 -8.21 -4.83
N ASP A 102 -2.84 -8.17 -4.66
CA ASP A 102 -2.12 -8.92 -3.61
C ASP A 102 -1.73 -8.06 -2.41
N ALA A 103 -1.89 -6.74 -2.49
CA ALA A 103 -1.39 -5.81 -1.47
C ALA A 103 -2.04 -6.06 -0.11
N ALA A 104 -3.37 -6.10 -0.05
CA ALA A 104 -4.08 -6.30 1.20
C ALA A 104 -3.70 -7.64 1.85
N ALA A 105 -3.62 -8.70 1.07
CA ALA A 105 -3.23 -10.02 1.57
C ALA A 105 -1.80 -10.02 2.12
N ALA A 106 -0.90 -9.26 1.51
CA ALA A 106 0.49 -9.15 1.97
C ALA A 106 0.57 -8.49 3.35
N PHE A 107 -0.22 -7.44 3.60
CA PHE A 107 -0.23 -6.74 4.89
C PHE A 107 -1.09 -7.46 5.93
N PHE A 108 -2.24 -7.99 5.53
CA PHE A 108 -3.30 -8.43 6.44
C PHE A 108 -3.62 -9.93 6.34
N GLY A 109 -2.76 -10.70 5.69
CA GLY A 109 -3.00 -12.14 5.53
C GLY A 109 -2.94 -12.95 6.83
N LYS A 110 -2.34 -12.37 7.88
CA LYS A 110 -2.14 -13.04 9.17
C LYS A 110 -3.08 -12.54 10.26
N MET A 111 -3.69 -11.37 10.06
CA MET A 111 -4.46 -10.72 11.11
C MET A 111 -5.47 -9.76 10.52
N HIS A 112 -6.65 -9.66 11.15
CA HIS A 112 -7.67 -8.70 10.74
C HIS A 112 -7.11 -7.27 10.80
N PRO A 113 -7.31 -6.45 9.77
CA PRO A 113 -6.71 -5.11 9.71
C PRO A 113 -7.15 -4.17 10.83
N PHE A 114 -8.32 -4.36 11.40
CA PHE A 114 -8.80 -3.53 12.52
C PHE A 114 -8.47 -4.12 13.89
N SER A 115 -7.62 -5.13 13.94
CA SER A 115 -7.11 -5.66 15.21
C SER A 115 -6.32 -4.59 15.95
N PRO A 116 -6.51 -4.46 17.27
CA PRO A 116 -5.75 -3.48 18.05
C PRO A 116 -4.31 -3.95 18.27
N VAL A 117 -3.37 -3.06 17.98
CA VAL A 117 -1.95 -3.25 18.24
C VAL A 117 -1.40 -1.93 18.77
N ASP A 118 -0.81 -1.97 19.96
CA ASP A 118 -0.25 -0.79 20.63
C ASP A 118 -1.22 0.40 20.74
N GLY A 119 -2.49 0.08 21.01
CA GLY A 119 -3.52 1.10 21.25
C GLY A 119 -4.14 1.72 20.00
N ASP A 120 -3.84 1.17 18.83
CA ASP A 120 -4.42 1.64 17.56
C ASP A 120 -4.77 0.45 16.68
N PHE A 121 -5.49 0.69 15.59
CA PHE A 121 -5.74 -0.35 14.60
C PHE A 121 -4.44 -0.73 13.89
N TYR A 122 -4.27 -2.01 13.61
CA TYR A 122 -3.12 -2.51 12.84
C TYR A 122 -3.03 -1.80 11.47
N CYS A 123 -4.16 -1.62 10.79
CA CYS A 123 -4.17 -0.94 9.49
C CYS A 123 -3.72 0.52 9.58
N THR A 124 -3.98 1.22 10.68
CA THR A 124 -3.51 2.59 10.87
C THR A 124 -1.99 2.63 10.92
N GLN A 125 -1.38 1.72 11.67
CA GLN A 125 0.08 1.59 11.72
C GLN A 125 0.64 1.30 10.33
N VAL A 126 0.03 0.36 9.61
CA VAL A 126 0.46 -0.02 8.26
C VAL A 126 0.42 1.20 7.33
N LEU A 127 -0.68 1.94 7.32
CA LEU A 127 -0.82 3.12 6.44
C LEU A 127 0.17 4.22 6.79
N GLN A 128 0.46 4.44 8.06
CA GLN A 128 1.49 5.38 8.49
C GLN A 128 2.87 4.97 8.00
N LYS A 129 3.22 3.70 8.13
CA LYS A 129 4.51 3.18 7.67
C LYS A 129 4.64 3.23 6.15
N VAL A 130 3.56 2.93 5.44
CA VAL A 130 3.50 3.04 3.97
C VAL A 130 3.72 4.49 3.53
N GLY A 131 3.03 5.43 4.17
CA GLY A 131 3.18 6.85 3.85
C GLY A 131 4.62 7.34 4.04
N ALA A 132 5.25 6.94 5.14
CA ALA A 132 6.65 7.28 5.41
C ALA A 132 7.61 6.66 4.38
N PHE A 133 7.38 5.39 4.03
CA PHE A 133 8.19 4.68 3.03
C PHE A 133 8.11 5.35 1.66
N ILE A 134 6.90 5.65 1.19
CA ILE A 134 6.67 6.32 -0.08
C ILE A 134 7.30 7.71 -0.07
N GLY A 135 7.10 8.46 1.00
CA GLY A 135 7.68 9.80 1.15
C GLY A 135 9.20 9.79 1.04
N GLN A 136 9.85 8.81 1.66
CA GLN A 136 11.29 8.62 1.60
C GLN A 136 11.78 8.32 0.17
N LEU A 137 11.06 7.46 -0.54
CA LEU A 137 11.40 7.12 -1.92
C LEU A 137 11.28 8.33 -2.84
N PHE A 138 10.20 9.10 -2.73
CA PHE A 138 10.03 10.32 -3.52
C PHE A 138 11.11 11.35 -3.21
N ASP A 139 11.49 11.52 -1.95
CA ASP A 139 12.57 12.42 -1.56
C ASP A 139 13.89 12.01 -2.21
N THR A 140 14.22 10.73 -2.17
CA THR A 140 15.43 10.19 -2.79
C THR A 140 15.44 10.41 -4.30
N GLU A 141 14.34 10.10 -4.97
CA GLU A 141 14.21 10.27 -6.43
C GLU A 141 14.26 11.74 -6.82
N THR A 142 13.60 12.61 -6.07
CA THR A 142 13.60 14.06 -6.32
C THR A 142 15.00 14.64 -6.21
N LYS A 143 15.78 14.22 -5.22
CA LYS A 143 17.17 14.63 -5.07
C LYS A 143 18.03 14.15 -6.22
N ALA A 144 17.83 12.92 -6.68
CA ALA A 144 18.55 12.38 -7.84
C ALA A 144 18.22 13.17 -9.11
N MET A 145 16.94 13.49 -9.32
CA MET A 145 16.51 14.30 -10.46
C MET A 145 17.11 15.70 -10.42
N SER A 146 17.13 16.33 -9.25
CA SER A 146 17.74 17.66 -9.05
C SER A 146 19.22 17.66 -9.39
N ARG A 147 19.97 16.62 -8.97
CA ARG A 147 21.39 16.47 -9.31
C ARG A 147 21.59 16.35 -10.82
N LYS A 148 20.78 15.55 -11.50
CA LYS A 148 20.85 15.40 -12.95
C LYS A 148 20.51 16.71 -13.66
N ALA A 149 19.47 17.41 -13.24
CA ALA A 149 19.10 18.71 -13.78
C ALA A 149 20.23 19.73 -13.61
N GLY A 150 20.85 19.77 -12.43
CA GLY A 150 22.01 20.62 -12.16
C GLY A 150 23.19 20.34 -13.09
N LYS A 151 23.46 19.06 -13.37
CA LYS A 151 24.52 18.68 -14.34
C LYS A 151 24.21 19.17 -15.75
N TYR A 152 22.97 19.01 -16.20
CA TYR A 152 22.54 19.49 -17.52
C TYR A 152 22.63 21.01 -17.63
N LEU A 153 22.22 21.72 -16.60
CA LEU A 153 22.30 23.20 -16.57
C LEU A 153 23.74 23.68 -16.58
N LYS A 154 24.66 23.01 -15.88
CA LYS A 154 26.08 23.33 -15.93
C LYS A 154 26.66 23.10 -17.31
N LYS A 155 26.30 22.01 -18.00
CA LYS A 155 26.72 21.73 -19.36
C LYS A 155 26.23 22.79 -20.33
N ALA A 156 24.96 23.19 -20.20
CA ALA A 156 24.36 24.23 -21.06
C ALA A 156 24.99 25.61 -20.83
N GLY A 157 25.44 25.91 -19.61
CA GLY A 157 26.12 27.16 -19.26
C GLY A 157 27.59 27.23 -19.69
N ARG A 158 28.19 26.11 -20.10
CA ARG A 158 29.57 26.05 -20.59
C ARG A 158 29.59 26.20 -22.10
N LYS A 159 29.66 27.40 -22.57
CA LYS A 159 29.89 27.65 -23.99
C LYS A 159 31.33 28.03 -24.23
#